data_55fc36ba8a23df154934c04a21eacc11
#
_entry.id   55fc36ba8a23df154934c04a21eacc11
#
_cell.length_a   1.000
_cell.length_b   1.000
_cell.length_c   1.000
_cell.angle_alpha   90.00
_cell.angle_beta   90.00
_cell.angle_gamma   90.00
#
_symmetry.space_group_name_H-M   'P 1'
#
loop_
_entity.id
_entity.type
_entity.pdbx_description
1 polymer ?
#
loop_
_entity_poly.entity_id
_entity_poly.type
_entity_poly.pdbx_seq_one_letter_code
_entity_poly.pdbx_strand_id
1 'polypeptide(L)'
;MSDDFEQAKSRVCQSEGAYVTMRPLVSTWEQRKLGDCFEFLKNNTLSRADLNGENGTARNVHYGDILIKFGDCLDGERSDLPFITDDTVLPKFAGSTLREGDVIFADTAEDEAAGKCIELRKLPKEPTISGLHTIPARPRFPFGTGYLGHYLNSDAYHRQLLPLMQGIKVISVSKAALQDTQVRFPSLSEQSAIGAALNEIDGLITLHQREPRFADTG
;
A
#
# COMPACT_ATOMS: atom_id res chain seq x y z
N MET A 1 42.94 25.80 -7.11
CA MET A 1 41.89 25.40 -6.18
C MET A 1 41.18 24.17 -6.71
N SER A 2 41.87 23.05 -6.92
CA SER A 2 41.27 21.80 -7.39
C SER A 2 42.01 20.55 -6.92
N ASP A 3 42.92 20.66 -5.97
CA ASP A 3 43.76 19.50 -5.51
C ASP A 3 43.38 18.94 -4.15
N ASP A 4 42.45 19.53 -3.42
CA ASP A 4 42.08 19.09 -2.06
C ASP A 4 40.98 18.01 -2.02
N PHE A 5 40.35 17.68 -3.14
CA PHE A 5 39.26 16.69 -3.19
C PHE A 5 39.74 15.25 -3.48
N GLU A 6 40.96 15.09 -4.00
CA GLU A 6 41.52 13.76 -4.29
C GLU A 6 42.29 13.14 -3.10
N GLN A 7 42.73 13.93 -2.13
CA GLN A 7 43.48 13.44 -0.98
C GLN A 7 42.64 12.84 0.16
N ALA A 8 41.33 12.95 0.10
CA ALA A 8 40.45 12.36 1.12
C ALA A 8 40.18 10.85 0.92
N LYS A 9 40.70 10.25 -0.15
CA LYS A 9 40.46 8.82 -0.50
C LYS A 9 41.51 7.84 0.02
N SER A 10 42.54 8.28 0.74
CA SER A 10 43.61 7.41 1.18
C SER A 10 43.93 7.53 2.67
N ARG A 11 42.97 7.12 3.53
CA ARG A 11 43.32 6.66 4.88
C ARG A 11 42.98 5.18 5.00
N VAL A 12 43.95 4.37 4.61
CA VAL A 12 43.99 2.94 4.88
C VAL A 12 44.33 2.76 6.36
N CYS A 13 43.43 2.20 7.14
CA CYS A 13 43.74 1.65 8.44
C CYS A 13 44.35 0.26 8.22
N GLN A 14 45.65 0.12 8.38
CA GLN A 14 46.37 -1.16 8.36
C GLN A 14 46.23 -1.81 9.72
N SER A 15 45.39 -2.85 9.81
CA SER A 15 45.54 -3.92 10.80
C SER A 15 45.13 -5.23 10.16
N GLU A 16 46.13 -6.08 9.95
CA GLU A 16 46.05 -7.52 9.65
C GLU A 16 44.98 -8.05 8.69
N GLY A 17 45.30 -8.17 7.42
CA GLY A 17 45.00 -9.36 6.61
C GLY A 17 43.58 -9.48 6.02
N ALA A 18 42.65 -8.56 6.18
CA ALA A 18 41.34 -8.63 5.51
C ALA A 18 41.01 -7.31 4.83
N TYR A 19 41.19 -7.25 3.51
CA TYR A 19 40.66 -6.14 2.71
C TYR A 19 39.12 -6.26 2.67
N VAL A 20 38.41 -5.60 3.59
CA VAL A 20 36.99 -5.35 3.44
C VAL A 20 36.84 -4.25 2.40
N THR A 21 36.64 -4.63 1.15
CA THR A 21 36.16 -3.70 0.13
C THR A 21 34.76 -3.25 0.54
N MET A 22 34.65 -2.10 1.21
CA MET A 22 33.39 -1.41 1.35
C MET A 22 32.90 -1.03 -0.05
N ARG A 23 32.05 -1.85 -0.63
CA ARG A 23 31.24 -1.41 -1.77
C ARG A 23 30.43 -0.21 -1.27
N PRO A 24 30.41 0.91 -2.00
CA PRO A 24 29.49 2.00 -1.63
C PRO A 24 28.07 1.42 -1.64
N LEU A 25 27.39 1.49 -0.50
CA LEU A 25 25.97 1.18 -0.33
C LEU A 25 25.13 2.27 -1.02
N VAL A 26 25.35 2.50 -2.31
CA VAL A 26 24.40 3.17 -3.14
C VAL A 26 23.58 2.07 -3.78
N SER A 27 22.63 1.53 -3.03
CA SER A 27 21.55 0.75 -3.58
C SER A 27 20.77 1.70 -4.48
N THR A 28 20.98 1.60 -5.80
CA THR A 28 20.15 2.31 -6.77
C THR A 28 18.79 1.67 -6.75
N TRP A 29 17.78 2.41 -6.28
CA TRP A 29 16.40 1.95 -6.31
C TRP A 29 15.99 1.64 -7.75
N GLU A 30 15.42 0.47 -7.95
CA GLU A 30 14.87 0.09 -9.23
C GLU A 30 13.62 0.93 -9.53
N GLN A 31 13.44 1.30 -10.79
CA GLN A 31 12.27 2.05 -11.26
C GLN A 31 11.60 1.32 -12.40
N ARG A 32 10.30 1.08 -12.29
CA ARG A 32 9.47 0.44 -13.32
C ARG A 32 8.10 1.11 -13.42
N LYS A 33 7.39 0.90 -14.52
CA LYS A 33 5.97 1.24 -14.59
C LYS A 33 5.17 0.34 -13.63
N LEU A 34 4.14 0.91 -12.98
CA LEU A 34 3.27 0.14 -12.10
C LEU A 34 2.58 -1.00 -12.87
N GLY A 35 2.17 -0.76 -14.12
CA GLY A 35 1.58 -1.78 -14.99
C GLY A 35 2.48 -3.00 -15.25
N ASP A 36 3.80 -2.82 -15.21
CA ASP A 36 4.76 -3.91 -15.40
C ASP A 36 4.95 -4.73 -14.10
N CYS A 37 4.73 -4.10 -12.95
CA CYS A 37 4.91 -4.71 -11.64
C CYS A 37 3.68 -5.45 -11.13
N PHE A 38 2.48 -5.13 -11.65
CA PHE A 38 1.22 -5.63 -11.10
C PHE A 38 0.31 -6.24 -12.17
N GLU A 39 -0.43 -7.26 -11.76
CA GLU A 39 -1.62 -7.77 -12.44
C GLU A 39 -2.85 -7.12 -11.83
N PHE A 40 -3.71 -6.53 -12.67
CA PHE A 40 -4.94 -5.89 -12.22
C PHE A 40 -6.11 -6.86 -12.24
N LEU A 41 -6.69 -7.08 -11.08
CA LEU A 41 -7.81 -7.98 -10.89
C LEU A 41 -9.15 -7.28 -11.21
N LYS A 42 -10.25 -8.05 -11.14
CA LYS A 42 -11.60 -7.51 -11.23
C LYS A 42 -12.06 -7.03 -9.86
N ASN A 43 -12.75 -5.90 -9.83
CA ASN A 43 -13.54 -5.45 -8.69
C ASN A 43 -15.03 -5.72 -8.93
N ASN A 44 -15.83 -5.69 -7.88
CA ASN A 44 -17.29 -5.76 -8.00
C ASN A 44 -17.91 -4.35 -8.01
N THR A 45 -19.20 -4.30 -8.29
CA THR A 45 -19.99 -3.06 -8.34
C THR A 45 -21.06 -3.00 -7.24
N LEU A 46 -20.92 -3.80 -6.18
CA LEU A 46 -21.82 -3.83 -5.06
C LEU A 46 -21.76 -2.52 -4.28
N SER A 47 -22.91 -1.92 -4.05
CA SER A 47 -23.05 -0.73 -3.23
C SER A 47 -22.97 -1.07 -1.73
N ARG A 48 -22.91 -0.06 -0.88
CA ARG A 48 -22.97 -0.26 0.58
C ARG A 48 -24.24 -0.98 1.04
N ALA A 49 -25.36 -0.81 0.33
CA ALA A 49 -26.63 -1.47 0.63
C ALA A 49 -26.61 -2.99 0.37
N ASP A 50 -25.68 -3.46 -0.47
CA ASP A 50 -25.50 -4.88 -0.80
C ASP A 50 -24.56 -5.59 0.19
N LEU A 51 -24.09 -4.87 1.22
CA LEU A 51 -23.15 -5.34 2.22
C LEU A 51 -23.79 -5.34 3.61
N ASN A 52 -23.38 -6.26 4.47
CA ASN A 52 -23.83 -6.33 5.86
C ASN A 52 -22.65 -6.61 6.82
N GLY A 53 -22.87 -6.33 8.10
CA GLY A 53 -21.87 -6.54 9.15
C GLY A 53 -22.01 -7.85 9.93
N GLU A 54 -23.02 -8.67 9.62
CA GLU A 54 -23.40 -9.80 10.48
C GLU A 54 -22.87 -11.14 9.97
N ASN A 55 -23.18 -11.51 8.73
CA ASN A 55 -22.82 -12.82 8.18
C ASN A 55 -22.77 -12.83 6.64
N GLY A 56 -22.08 -13.81 6.10
CA GLY A 56 -21.95 -14.09 4.68
C GLY A 56 -20.81 -15.07 4.41
N THR A 57 -20.66 -15.50 3.18
CA THR A 57 -19.62 -16.45 2.77
C THR A 57 -18.40 -15.76 2.17
N ALA A 58 -18.49 -14.45 1.89
CA ALA A 58 -17.39 -13.65 1.38
C ALA A 58 -17.40 -12.23 1.93
N ARG A 59 -16.23 -11.62 2.00
CA ARG A 59 -16.04 -10.26 2.47
C ARG A 59 -15.71 -9.30 1.33
N ASN A 60 -15.96 -8.03 1.57
CA ASN A 60 -15.78 -6.97 0.59
C ASN A 60 -14.88 -5.85 1.13
N VAL A 61 -13.97 -5.35 0.29
CA VAL A 61 -13.20 -4.13 0.57
C VAL A 61 -13.81 -2.99 -0.23
N HIS A 62 -14.50 -2.08 0.44
CA HIS A 62 -15.18 -0.96 -0.18
C HIS A 62 -14.29 0.29 -0.21
N TYR A 63 -14.31 1.08 -1.30
CA TYR A 63 -13.48 2.27 -1.45
C TYR A 63 -13.60 3.27 -0.28
N GLY A 64 -14.81 3.49 0.22
CA GLY A 64 -15.03 4.39 1.35
C GLY A 64 -14.35 3.92 2.65
N ASP A 65 -14.17 2.61 2.84
CA ASP A 65 -13.42 2.10 3.98
C ASP A 65 -11.92 2.32 3.81
N ILE A 66 -11.39 2.22 2.57
CA ILE A 66 -10.01 2.57 2.23
C ILE A 66 -9.72 4.04 2.56
N LEU A 67 -10.64 4.93 2.19
CA LEU A 67 -10.46 6.37 2.40
C LEU A 67 -10.51 6.78 3.88
N ILE A 68 -11.39 6.15 4.68
CA ILE A 68 -11.77 6.66 6.00
C ILE A 68 -11.29 5.77 7.16
N LYS A 69 -11.35 4.43 7.01
CA LYS A 69 -11.16 3.50 8.13
C LYS A 69 -9.77 2.90 8.21
N PHE A 70 -9.17 2.64 7.04
CA PHE A 70 -7.93 1.89 6.98
C PHE A 70 -6.74 2.84 6.85
N GLY A 71 -5.62 2.44 7.50
CA GLY A 71 -4.31 3.03 7.26
C GLY A 71 -3.72 2.53 5.93
N ASP A 72 -2.41 2.59 5.81
CA ASP A 72 -1.70 2.17 4.61
C ASP A 72 -1.67 0.65 4.44
N CYS A 73 -1.79 -0.09 5.54
CA CYS A 73 -1.83 -1.55 5.56
C CYS A 73 -3.11 -2.04 6.25
N LEU A 74 -3.76 -3.03 5.66
CA LEU A 74 -4.95 -3.67 6.24
C LEU A 74 -4.58 -5.04 6.81
N ASP A 75 -4.76 -5.21 8.13
CA ASP A 75 -4.85 -6.53 8.76
C ASP A 75 -6.29 -7.01 8.65
N GLY A 76 -6.54 -7.88 7.69
CA GLY A 76 -7.89 -8.36 7.36
C GLY A 76 -8.46 -9.42 8.31
N GLU A 77 -7.70 -9.87 9.32
CA GLU A 77 -8.25 -10.64 10.45
C GLU A 77 -9.15 -9.76 11.33
N ARG A 78 -9.09 -8.44 11.17
CA ARG A 78 -10.02 -7.52 11.82
C ARG A 78 -11.44 -7.77 11.32
N SER A 79 -12.34 -7.89 12.25
CA SER A 79 -13.75 -8.27 12.02
C SER A 79 -14.62 -7.21 11.37
N ASP A 80 -14.06 -6.07 10.96
CA ASP A 80 -14.80 -4.91 10.45
C ASP A 80 -14.93 -4.85 8.91
N LEU A 81 -14.42 -5.86 8.18
CA LEU A 81 -14.72 -6.00 6.76
C LEU A 81 -16.15 -6.52 6.58
N PRO A 82 -17.02 -5.81 5.84
CA PRO A 82 -18.39 -6.22 5.64
C PRO A 82 -18.49 -7.49 4.81
N PHE A 83 -19.53 -8.26 5.06
CA PHE A 83 -19.92 -9.39 4.24
C PHE A 83 -20.73 -8.95 3.02
N ILE A 84 -20.69 -9.76 1.98
CA ILE A 84 -21.56 -9.63 0.81
C ILE A 84 -22.89 -10.32 1.14
N THR A 85 -24.01 -9.63 0.89
CA THR A 85 -25.34 -10.12 1.23
C THR A 85 -25.81 -11.20 0.25
N ASP A 86 -25.54 -11.02 -1.05
CA ASP A 86 -25.91 -11.95 -2.12
C ASP A 86 -24.70 -12.73 -2.65
N ASP A 87 -24.56 -13.96 -2.19
CA ASP A 87 -23.45 -14.84 -2.57
C ASP A 87 -23.51 -15.34 -4.03
N THR A 88 -24.61 -15.14 -4.72
CA THR A 88 -24.76 -15.59 -6.12
C THR A 88 -23.84 -14.85 -7.08
N VAL A 89 -23.28 -13.72 -6.66
CA VAL A 89 -22.31 -12.94 -7.43
C VAL A 89 -20.90 -13.52 -7.41
N LEU A 90 -20.55 -14.32 -6.39
CA LEU A 90 -19.18 -14.79 -6.12
C LEU A 90 -18.53 -15.57 -7.27
N PRO A 91 -19.20 -16.46 -8.01
CA PRO A 91 -18.59 -17.18 -9.09
C PRO A 91 -17.97 -16.27 -10.19
N LYS A 92 -18.50 -15.05 -10.36
CA LYS A 92 -17.98 -14.08 -11.32
C LYS A 92 -16.58 -13.55 -10.93
N PHE A 93 -16.20 -13.69 -9.65
CA PHE A 93 -14.94 -13.16 -9.08
C PHE A 93 -13.98 -14.25 -8.61
N ALA A 94 -14.23 -15.53 -8.92
CA ALA A 94 -13.39 -16.66 -8.48
C ALA A 94 -11.90 -16.47 -8.81
N GLY A 95 -11.56 -15.87 -9.97
CA GLY A 95 -10.20 -15.55 -10.37
C GLY A 95 -9.66 -14.23 -9.82
N SER A 96 -10.47 -13.47 -9.06
CA SER A 96 -10.12 -12.14 -8.53
C SER A 96 -10.23 -12.06 -7.01
N THR A 97 -10.29 -13.21 -6.35
CA THR A 97 -10.18 -13.28 -4.88
C THR A 97 -8.84 -12.70 -4.44
N LEU A 98 -8.90 -11.80 -3.46
CA LEU A 98 -7.74 -11.10 -2.94
C LEU A 98 -6.81 -12.04 -2.15
N ARG A 99 -5.52 -11.70 -2.10
CA ARG A 99 -4.47 -12.43 -1.38
C ARG A 99 -3.63 -11.45 -0.56
N GLU A 100 -2.90 -11.96 0.39
CA GLU A 100 -1.89 -11.19 1.09
C GLU A 100 -0.85 -10.63 0.11
N GLY A 101 -0.46 -9.37 0.33
CA GLY A 101 0.40 -8.61 -0.56
C GLY A 101 -0.31 -7.93 -1.73
N ASP A 102 -1.59 -8.21 -1.99
CA ASP A 102 -2.37 -7.43 -2.96
C ASP A 102 -2.54 -5.99 -2.46
N VAL A 103 -2.55 -5.05 -3.39
CA VAL A 103 -2.82 -3.62 -3.12
C VAL A 103 -4.16 -3.25 -3.74
N ILE A 104 -4.96 -2.48 -3.01
CA ILE A 104 -6.25 -2.00 -3.50
C ILE A 104 -6.27 -0.48 -3.45
N PHE A 105 -6.42 0.15 -4.60
CA PHE A 105 -6.57 1.60 -4.72
C PHE A 105 -8.06 1.97 -4.67
N ALA A 106 -8.41 3.06 -3.98
CA ALA A 106 -9.68 3.74 -4.16
C ALA A 106 -9.59 4.62 -5.41
N ASP A 107 -10.33 4.29 -6.45
CA ASP A 107 -10.26 5.02 -7.73
C ASP A 107 -10.97 6.38 -7.69
N THR A 108 -11.77 6.62 -6.67
CA THR A 108 -12.65 7.79 -6.55
C THR A 108 -12.67 8.33 -5.13
N ALA A 109 -12.62 9.66 -4.99
CA ALA A 109 -12.79 10.39 -3.73
C ALA A 109 -13.44 11.76 -3.98
N GLU A 110 -13.80 12.48 -2.91
CA GLU A 110 -14.33 13.86 -2.99
C GLU A 110 -13.20 14.91 -3.11
N ASP A 111 -11.95 14.49 -2.93
CA ASP A 111 -10.75 15.33 -2.94
C ASP A 111 -9.55 14.60 -3.58
N GLU A 112 -8.35 15.14 -3.39
CA GLU A 112 -7.09 14.58 -3.87
C GLU A 112 -6.70 13.25 -3.22
N ALA A 113 -7.51 12.70 -2.30
CA ALA A 113 -7.30 11.36 -1.74
C ALA A 113 -7.64 10.23 -2.74
N ALA A 114 -8.19 10.54 -3.92
CA ALA A 114 -8.34 9.58 -5.00
C ALA A 114 -6.99 8.93 -5.32
N GLY A 115 -6.96 7.61 -5.43
CA GLY A 115 -5.71 6.85 -5.56
C GLY A 115 -5.08 6.43 -4.24
N LYS A 116 -5.64 6.79 -3.06
CA LYS A 116 -5.26 6.19 -1.79
C LYS A 116 -5.39 4.68 -1.87
N CYS A 117 -4.45 3.95 -1.31
CA CYS A 117 -4.46 2.50 -1.36
C CYS A 117 -4.26 1.84 0.01
N ILE A 118 -4.49 0.55 0.05
CA ILE A 118 -4.13 -0.32 1.18
C ILE A 118 -3.37 -1.54 0.66
N GLU A 119 -2.35 -1.96 1.41
CA GLU A 119 -1.70 -3.26 1.22
C GLU A 119 -2.35 -4.27 2.16
N LEU A 120 -2.74 -5.43 1.62
CA LEU A 120 -3.34 -6.51 2.40
C LEU A 120 -2.27 -7.34 3.09
N ARG A 121 -2.26 -7.36 4.41
CA ARG A 121 -1.25 -8.08 5.21
C ARG A 121 -1.72 -9.43 5.70
N LYS A 122 -2.97 -9.50 6.13
CA LYS A 122 -3.64 -10.72 6.55
C LYS A 122 -5.06 -10.69 6.00
N LEU A 123 -5.61 -11.84 5.75
CA LEU A 123 -6.98 -11.95 5.29
C LEU A 123 -7.81 -12.79 6.24
N PRO A 124 -9.11 -12.50 6.37
CA PRO A 124 -10.06 -13.37 7.07
C PRO A 124 -10.13 -14.73 6.37
N LYS A 125 -10.72 -15.71 7.04
CA LYS A 125 -10.91 -17.06 6.47
C LYS A 125 -11.81 -17.04 5.24
N GLU A 126 -12.78 -16.15 5.23
CA GLU A 126 -13.72 -16.00 4.12
C GLU A 126 -13.03 -15.35 2.91
N PRO A 127 -13.33 -15.81 1.70
CA PRO A 127 -12.86 -15.17 0.49
C PRO A 127 -13.16 -13.67 0.53
N THR A 128 -12.18 -12.86 0.18
CA THR A 128 -12.32 -11.40 0.15
C THR A 128 -12.19 -10.90 -1.29
N ILE A 129 -13.07 -10.03 -1.72
CA ILE A 129 -13.07 -9.42 -3.05
C ILE A 129 -13.07 -7.89 -2.98
N SER A 130 -12.51 -7.29 -4.00
CA SER A 130 -12.43 -5.84 -4.15
C SER A 130 -13.78 -5.25 -4.56
N GLY A 131 -14.20 -4.18 -3.91
CA GLY A 131 -15.53 -3.58 -4.03
C GLY A 131 -15.66 -2.51 -5.09
N LEU A 132 -16.80 -1.84 -5.03
CA LEU A 132 -17.12 -0.69 -5.89
C LEU A 132 -16.06 0.40 -5.75
N HIS A 133 -15.74 1.06 -6.85
CA HIS A 133 -14.76 2.15 -6.91
C HIS A 133 -13.38 1.79 -6.35
N THR A 134 -12.93 0.56 -6.66
CA THR A 134 -11.59 0.10 -6.30
C THR A 134 -10.85 -0.47 -7.49
N ILE A 135 -9.53 -0.38 -7.47
CA ILE A 135 -8.63 -0.99 -8.45
C ILE A 135 -7.71 -1.95 -7.72
N PRO A 136 -8.02 -3.26 -7.69
CA PRO A 136 -7.15 -4.25 -7.08
C PRO A 136 -5.98 -4.60 -7.99
N ALA A 137 -4.78 -4.62 -7.41
CA ALA A 137 -3.52 -4.86 -8.08
C ALA A 137 -2.69 -5.90 -7.33
N ARG A 138 -2.35 -6.99 -7.99
CA ARG A 138 -1.52 -8.09 -7.46
C ARG A 138 -0.09 -7.95 -7.92
N PRO A 139 0.89 -7.92 -7.00
CA PRO A 139 2.30 -7.92 -7.39
C PRO A 139 2.66 -9.15 -8.22
N ARG A 140 3.40 -8.97 -9.32
CA ARG A 140 3.91 -10.05 -10.17
C ARG A 140 5.14 -10.74 -9.60
N PHE A 141 5.78 -10.13 -8.61
CA PHE A 141 6.95 -10.62 -7.89
C PHE A 141 6.91 -10.16 -6.42
N PRO A 142 7.67 -10.79 -5.52
CA PRO A 142 7.62 -10.47 -4.10
C PRO A 142 8.05 -9.03 -3.80
N PHE A 143 7.32 -8.37 -2.90
CA PHE A 143 7.68 -7.12 -2.23
C PHE A 143 7.79 -7.35 -0.72
N GLY A 144 8.52 -6.45 -0.04
CA GLY A 144 8.61 -6.45 1.42
C GLY A 144 7.26 -6.08 2.03
N THR A 145 6.79 -6.86 3.00
CA THR A 145 5.49 -6.68 3.65
C THR A 145 5.34 -5.30 4.27
N GLY A 146 4.30 -4.57 3.92
CA GLY A 146 4.02 -3.21 4.38
C GLY A 146 4.73 -2.12 3.57
N TYR A 147 5.68 -2.47 2.72
CA TYR A 147 6.40 -1.49 1.90
C TYR A 147 5.48 -0.79 0.89
N LEU A 148 4.69 -1.57 0.16
CA LEU A 148 3.83 -1.04 -0.91
C LEU A 148 2.76 -0.12 -0.36
N GLY A 149 2.09 -0.48 0.73
CA GLY A 149 1.06 0.35 1.33
C GLY A 149 1.58 1.74 1.69
N HIS A 150 2.69 1.81 2.42
CA HIS A 150 3.30 3.10 2.80
C HIS A 150 3.89 3.85 1.60
N TYR A 151 4.59 3.16 0.68
CA TYR A 151 5.22 3.81 -0.46
C TYR A 151 4.19 4.43 -1.41
N LEU A 152 3.13 3.68 -1.76
CA LEU A 152 2.13 4.11 -2.72
C LEU A 152 1.20 5.22 -2.16
N ASN A 153 1.12 5.37 -0.84
CA ASN A 153 0.44 6.50 -0.18
C ASN A 153 1.38 7.67 0.12
N SER A 154 2.70 7.51 -0.09
CA SER A 154 3.65 8.60 0.17
C SER A 154 3.47 9.75 -0.84
N ASP A 155 3.81 10.96 -0.41
CA ASP A 155 3.87 12.13 -1.31
C ASP A 155 4.72 11.89 -2.55
N ALA A 156 5.81 11.11 -2.42
CA ALA A 156 6.72 10.81 -3.51
C ALA A 156 6.04 10.05 -4.67
N TYR A 157 5.08 9.19 -4.35
CA TYR A 157 4.30 8.47 -5.35
C TYR A 157 3.01 9.23 -5.70
N HIS A 158 2.26 9.69 -4.71
CA HIS A 158 0.93 10.28 -4.89
C HIS A 158 0.94 11.54 -5.79
N ARG A 159 2.01 12.35 -5.74
CA ARG A 159 2.19 13.51 -6.64
C ARG A 159 2.14 13.16 -8.13
N GLN A 160 2.43 11.93 -8.51
CA GLN A 160 2.28 11.48 -9.90
C GLN A 160 0.82 11.33 -10.30
N LEU A 161 -0.08 11.10 -9.34
CA LEU A 161 -1.51 10.91 -9.58
C LEU A 161 -2.23 12.24 -9.79
N LEU A 162 -1.82 13.30 -9.10
CA LEU A 162 -2.49 14.61 -9.13
C LEU A 162 -2.78 15.13 -10.55
N PRO A 163 -1.81 15.17 -11.50
CA PRO A 163 -2.08 15.63 -12.86
C PRO A 163 -2.92 14.64 -13.69
N LEU A 164 -3.14 13.40 -13.20
CA LEU A 164 -3.91 12.35 -13.88
C LEU A 164 -5.34 12.27 -13.36
N MET A 165 -5.64 12.99 -12.29
CA MET A 165 -6.97 13.05 -11.67
C MET A 165 -7.95 13.80 -12.58
N GLN A 166 -9.19 13.31 -12.61
CA GLN A 166 -10.28 13.87 -13.41
C GLN A 166 -11.52 14.07 -12.53
N GLY A 167 -12.26 15.13 -12.79
CA GLY A 167 -13.50 15.47 -12.09
C GLY A 167 -13.42 16.82 -11.40
N ILE A 168 -14.56 17.29 -10.86
CA ILE A 168 -14.67 18.58 -10.17
C ILE A 168 -15.17 18.38 -8.74
N LYS A 169 -16.27 17.66 -8.56
CA LYS A 169 -16.86 17.35 -7.24
C LYS A 169 -16.49 15.95 -6.77
N VAL A 170 -16.33 15.06 -7.72
CA VAL A 170 -15.89 13.68 -7.50
C VAL A 170 -14.67 13.52 -8.37
N ILE A 171 -13.54 13.26 -7.74
CA ILE A 171 -12.23 13.10 -8.37
C ILE A 171 -11.97 11.62 -8.56
N SER A 172 -11.48 11.25 -9.73
CA SER A 172 -11.17 9.85 -10.03
C SER A 172 -9.84 9.68 -10.75
N VAL A 173 -9.22 8.53 -10.52
CA VAL A 173 -8.01 8.06 -11.21
C VAL A 173 -8.32 6.78 -11.96
N SER A 174 -8.08 6.76 -13.25
CA SER A 174 -8.34 5.58 -14.06
C SER A 174 -7.27 4.50 -13.87
N LYS A 175 -7.66 3.24 -14.08
CA LYS A 175 -6.72 2.10 -14.11
C LYS A 175 -5.58 2.34 -15.11
N ALA A 176 -5.88 2.89 -16.29
CA ALA A 176 -4.87 3.17 -17.31
C ALA A 176 -3.85 4.23 -16.81
N ALA A 177 -4.33 5.28 -16.13
CA ALA A 177 -3.46 6.28 -15.53
C ALA A 177 -2.54 5.68 -14.47
N LEU A 178 -3.06 4.83 -13.58
CA LEU A 178 -2.26 4.10 -12.58
C LEU A 178 -1.18 3.25 -13.25
N GLN A 179 -1.51 2.50 -14.31
CA GLN A 179 -0.56 1.63 -14.99
C GLN A 179 0.65 2.36 -15.54
N ASP A 180 0.50 3.62 -15.93
CA ASP A 180 1.58 4.44 -16.49
C ASP A 180 2.45 5.13 -15.45
N THR A 181 2.07 5.15 -14.16
CA THR A 181 2.88 5.71 -13.10
C THR A 181 4.16 4.91 -12.86
N GLN A 182 5.16 5.55 -12.24
CA GLN A 182 6.45 4.94 -11.93
C GLN A 182 6.50 4.50 -10.47
N VAL A 183 6.87 3.25 -10.23
CA VAL A 183 7.18 2.75 -8.89
C VAL A 183 8.70 2.62 -8.74
N ARG A 184 9.18 2.99 -7.55
CA ARG A 184 10.59 2.88 -7.17
C ARG A 184 10.71 1.99 -5.95
N PHE A 185 11.63 1.06 -5.98
CA PHE A 185 11.83 0.17 -4.86
C PHE A 185 13.28 -0.26 -4.72
N PRO A 186 13.76 -0.38 -3.46
CA PRO A 186 15.10 -0.90 -3.15
C PRO A 186 15.12 -2.43 -3.20
N SER A 187 16.18 -3.02 -2.67
CA SER A 187 16.27 -4.49 -2.48
C SER A 187 15.13 -4.99 -1.57
N LEU A 188 14.73 -6.26 -1.73
CA LEU A 188 13.66 -6.87 -0.94
C LEU A 188 13.93 -6.80 0.59
N SER A 189 15.20 -6.96 1.00
CA SER A 189 15.59 -6.85 2.41
C SER A 189 15.39 -5.42 2.95
N GLU A 190 15.71 -4.41 2.16
CA GLU A 190 15.52 -3.00 2.52
C GLU A 190 14.03 -2.63 2.54
N GLN A 191 13.24 -3.11 1.57
CA GLN A 191 11.78 -2.97 1.59
C GLN A 191 11.18 -3.54 2.87
N SER A 192 11.60 -4.75 3.26
CA SER A 192 11.12 -5.40 4.48
C SER A 192 11.48 -4.61 5.74
N ALA A 193 12.68 -4.04 5.79
CA ALA A 193 13.11 -3.20 6.91
C ALA A 193 12.31 -1.89 6.98
N ILE A 194 12.08 -1.23 5.84
CA ILE A 194 11.27 -0.01 5.75
C ILE A 194 9.82 -0.31 6.17
N GLY A 195 9.20 -1.34 5.60
CA GLY A 195 7.83 -1.72 5.93
C GLY A 195 7.65 -2.07 7.41
N ALA A 196 8.59 -2.81 8.00
CA ALA A 196 8.55 -3.14 9.42
C ALA A 196 8.63 -1.88 10.31
N ALA A 197 9.56 -0.97 10.02
CA ALA A 197 9.72 0.26 10.80
C ALA A 197 8.48 1.16 10.72
N LEU A 198 7.90 1.35 9.54
CA LEU A 198 6.70 2.17 9.37
C LEU A 198 5.47 1.54 10.04
N ASN A 199 5.30 0.23 9.95
CA ASN A 199 4.23 -0.48 10.66
C ASN A 199 4.35 -0.37 12.20
N GLU A 200 5.57 -0.36 12.74
CA GLU A 200 5.80 -0.15 14.17
C GLU A 200 5.39 1.27 14.57
N ILE A 201 5.73 2.27 13.77
CA ILE A 201 5.31 3.67 14.00
C ILE A 201 3.79 3.78 13.98
N ASP A 202 3.10 3.20 13.01
CA ASP A 202 1.62 3.19 12.95
C ASP A 202 1.00 2.53 14.19
N GLY A 203 1.61 1.45 14.66
CA GLY A 203 1.21 0.79 15.90
C GLY A 203 1.31 1.71 17.12
N LEU A 204 2.41 2.45 17.26
CA LEU A 204 2.63 3.42 18.34
C LEU A 204 1.64 4.58 18.28
N ILE A 205 1.40 5.14 17.08
CA ILE A 205 0.41 6.21 16.87
C ILE A 205 -0.98 5.73 17.30
N THR A 206 -1.39 4.53 16.88
CA THR A 206 -2.68 3.95 17.21
C THR A 206 -2.84 3.73 18.72
N LEU A 207 -1.80 3.27 19.40
CA LEU A 207 -1.80 3.10 20.86
C LEU A 207 -1.96 4.45 21.57
N HIS A 208 -1.20 5.46 21.17
CA HIS A 208 -1.26 6.79 21.76
C HIS A 208 -2.64 7.46 21.56
N GLN A 209 -3.28 7.24 20.42
CA GLN A 209 -4.63 7.74 20.15
C GLN A 209 -5.72 7.07 21.01
N ARG A 210 -5.47 5.85 21.50
CA ARG A 210 -6.38 5.11 22.38
C ARG A 210 -6.23 5.43 23.88
N GLU A 211 -5.14 6.07 24.28
CA GLU A 211 -4.99 6.49 25.66
C GLU A 211 -6.05 7.56 25.98
N PRO A 212 -6.85 7.37 27.08
CA PRO A 212 -7.80 8.37 27.48
C PRO A 212 -7.01 9.63 27.84
N ARG A 213 -7.33 10.75 27.19
CA ARG A 213 -6.86 12.05 27.66
C ARG A 213 -7.42 12.23 29.07
N PHE A 214 -6.57 12.15 30.08
CA PHE A 214 -6.97 12.53 31.42
C PHE A 214 -7.47 13.96 31.32
N ALA A 215 -8.79 14.15 31.54
CA ALA A 215 -9.36 15.46 31.67
C ALA A 215 -8.64 16.12 32.85
N ASP A 216 -7.98 17.24 32.62
CA ASP A 216 -7.51 18.13 33.66
C ASP A 216 -8.75 18.52 34.50
N THR A 217 -8.94 17.84 35.62
CA THR A 217 -9.83 18.29 36.69
C THR A 217 -9.03 19.29 37.50
N GLY A 218 -9.05 20.56 37.05
CA GLY A 218 -8.69 21.75 37.83
C GLY A 218 -9.94 22.40 38.37
#